data_7d76592697aa58221fac63f81177339d
#
_entry.id   7d76592697aa58221fac63f81177339d
#
_cell.length_a   1.000
_cell.length_b   1.000
_cell.length_c   1.000
_cell.angle_alpha   90.00
_cell.angle_beta   90.00
_cell.angle_gamma   90.00
#
_symmetry.space_group_name_H-M   'P 1'
#
loop_
_entity.id
_entity.type
_entity.pdbx_description
1 polymer ?
#
loop_
_entity_poly.entity_id
_entity_poly.type
_entity_poly.pdbx_seq_one_letter_code
_entity_poly.pdbx_strand_id
1 'polypeptide(L)'
;MVFVWRADTFGGKVPDPFSAMLELEMGMPVLNLGAQHSGAEFYTEDDAIQEIIEIAQVVFVEAPSVVNQSNPFYHVHPRRNDRFVTALGPLYDLFPKADFVECHFTKHLITKLITIDAARADIVFRTLQDEWVRNLTIMRARWRAKSVVHGYKKPQASHPEFEFPVADLIGVLS
;
A
#
# COMPACT_ATOMS: atom_id res chain seq x y z
N MET A 1 -3.17 15.25 -14.82
CA MET A 1 -3.41 14.67 -13.49
C MET A 1 -3.05 13.19 -13.51
N VAL A 2 -2.54 12.64 -12.42
CA VAL A 2 -2.16 11.21 -12.36
C VAL A 2 -2.80 10.57 -11.14
N PHE A 3 -3.34 9.36 -11.32
CA PHE A 3 -3.84 8.51 -10.25
C PHE A 3 -2.96 7.27 -10.10
N VAL A 4 -2.60 6.94 -8.87
CA VAL A 4 -1.77 5.79 -8.52
C VAL A 4 -2.43 4.92 -7.46
N TRP A 5 -2.11 3.62 -7.46
CA TRP A 5 -2.54 2.55 -6.55
C TRP A 5 -3.92 1.95 -6.75
N ARG A 6 -4.02 0.72 -6.29
CA ARG A 6 -5.14 -0.19 -6.03
C ARG A 6 -6.08 -0.53 -7.19
N ALA A 7 -6.84 -1.59 -6.94
CA ALA A 7 -7.81 -2.13 -7.89
C ALA A 7 -8.97 -1.16 -8.19
N ASP A 8 -9.34 -0.35 -7.21
CA ASP A 8 -10.43 0.62 -7.33
C ASP A 8 -10.01 1.79 -8.23
N THR A 9 -8.78 2.28 -8.07
CA THR A 9 -8.17 3.26 -8.99
C THR A 9 -8.04 2.69 -10.40
N PHE A 10 -7.60 1.43 -10.53
CA PHE A 10 -7.48 0.77 -11.82
C PHE A 10 -8.81 0.67 -12.57
N GLY A 11 -9.91 0.43 -11.86
CA GLY A 11 -11.26 0.42 -12.43
C GLY A 11 -11.54 -0.71 -13.42
N GLY A 12 -10.76 -1.79 -13.40
CA GLY A 12 -10.84 -2.88 -14.39
C GLY A 12 -12.15 -3.69 -14.42
N LYS A 13 -13.10 -3.38 -13.53
CA LYS A 13 -14.42 -4.03 -13.45
C LYS A 13 -15.58 -3.10 -13.88
N VAL A 14 -15.28 -1.86 -14.21
CA VAL A 14 -16.27 -0.86 -14.61
C VAL A 14 -15.92 -0.33 -15.99
N PRO A 15 -16.92 -0.05 -16.85
CA PRO A 15 -16.67 0.50 -18.19
C PRO A 15 -15.94 1.84 -18.15
N ASP A 16 -16.38 2.72 -17.23
CA ASP A 16 -15.84 4.05 -17.06
C ASP A 16 -15.27 4.20 -15.64
N PRO A 17 -13.96 3.99 -15.44
CA PRO A 17 -13.32 4.23 -14.16
C PRO A 17 -13.42 5.73 -13.79
N PHE A 18 -13.46 6.02 -12.51
CA PHE A 18 -13.65 7.40 -12.03
C PHE A 18 -12.62 8.40 -12.57
N SER A 19 -11.40 7.94 -12.88
CA SER A 19 -10.37 8.73 -13.55
C SER A 19 -10.79 9.21 -14.94
N ALA A 20 -11.48 8.37 -15.73
CA ALA A 20 -12.02 8.75 -17.03
C ALA A 20 -13.19 9.74 -16.89
N MET A 21 -14.03 9.54 -15.87
CA MET A 21 -15.12 10.50 -15.58
C MET A 21 -14.57 11.87 -15.20
N LEU A 22 -13.51 11.91 -14.38
CA LEU A 22 -12.86 13.17 -14.03
C LEU A 22 -12.20 13.87 -15.22
N GLU A 23 -11.59 13.11 -16.13
CA GLU A 23 -11.03 13.67 -17.36
C GLU A 23 -12.10 14.40 -18.16
N LEU A 24 -13.29 13.79 -18.33
CA LEU A 24 -14.42 14.39 -19.02
C LEU A 24 -14.96 15.64 -18.29
N GLU A 25 -15.10 15.57 -16.98
CA GLU A 25 -15.66 16.66 -16.18
C GLU A 25 -14.74 17.86 -16.09
N MET A 26 -13.45 17.61 -15.93
CA MET A 26 -12.44 18.67 -15.73
C MET A 26 -11.86 19.20 -17.06
N GLY A 27 -12.07 18.52 -18.18
CA GLY A 27 -11.52 18.89 -19.48
C GLY A 27 -9.98 18.92 -19.53
N MET A 28 -9.33 18.11 -18.68
CA MET A 28 -7.87 18.03 -18.60
C MET A 28 -7.40 16.57 -18.59
N PRO A 29 -6.25 16.23 -19.21
CA PRO A 29 -5.77 14.87 -19.26
C PRO A 29 -5.60 14.23 -17.87
N VAL A 30 -6.15 13.03 -17.69
CA VAL A 30 -6.04 12.22 -16.47
C VAL A 30 -5.44 10.87 -16.81
N LEU A 31 -4.24 10.60 -16.32
CA LEU A 31 -3.57 9.32 -16.49
C LEU A 31 -3.85 8.41 -15.29
N ASN A 32 -4.39 7.23 -15.56
CA ASN A 32 -4.63 6.21 -14.57
C ASN A 32 -3.47 5.20 -14.55
N LEU A 33 -2.63 5.28 -13.53
CA LEU A 33 -1.56 4.32 -13.25
C LEU A 33 -1.96 3.30 -12.17
N GLY A 34 -3.23 3.19 -11.85
CA GLY A 34 -3.73 2.21 -10.89
C GLY A 34 -3.34 0.80 -11.30
N ALA A 35 -2.79 0.02 -10.36
CA ALA A 35 -2.41 -1.36 -10.57
C ALA A 35 -2.93 -2.25 -9.44
N GLN A 36 -3.51 -3.39 -9.79
CA GLN A 36 -4.04 -4.32 -8.81
C GLN A 36 -2.92 -4.87 -7.93
N HIS A 37 -3.15 -4.85 -6.61
CA HIS A 37 -2.22 -5.40 -5.62
C HIS A 37 -0.84 -4.75 -5.58
N SER A 38 -0.68 -3.56 -6.19
CA SER A 38 0.55 -2.79 -6.09
C SER A 38 0.71 -2.18 -4.70
N GLY A 39 1.94 -2.00 -4.27
CA GLY A 39 2.33 -1.26 -3.08
C GLY A 39 3.27 -0.10 -3.45
N ALA A 40 3.92 0.49 -2.44
CA ALA A 40 4.81 1.62 -2.63
C ALA A 40 5.97 1.33 -3.59
N GLU A 41 6.58 0.15 -3.45
CA GLU A 41 7.74 -0.29 -4.25
C GLU A 41 7.47 -0.25 -5.75
N PHE A 42 6.29 -0.70 -6.18
CA PHE A 42 5.89 -0.67 -7.60
C PHE A 42 6.00 0.73 -8.22
N TYR A 43 5.65 1.77 -7.46
CA TYR A 43 5.65 3.15 -7.95
C TYR A 43 6.97 3.86 -7.71
N THR A 44 7.76 3.47 -6.72
CA THR A 44 9.01 4.15 -6.38
C THR A 44 10.24 3.59 -7.09
N GLU A 45 10.16 2.37 -7.58
CA GLU A 45 11.28 1.67 -8.21
C GLU A 45 11.23 1.67 -9.75
N ASP A 46 10.12 2.11 -10.35
CA ASP A 46 9.97 2.19 -11.81
C ASP A 46 10.25 3.62 -12.31
N ASP A 47 11.36 3.80 -13.02
CA ASP A 47 11.81 5.09 -13.52
C ASP A 47 10.81 5.73 -14.48
N ALA A 48 10.13 4.96 -15.32
CA ALA A 48 9.15 5.50 -16.27
C ALA A 48 7.91 6.03 -15.53
N ILE A 49 7.49 5.36 -14.46
CA ILE A 49 6.42 5.84 -13.58
C ILE A 49 6.84 7.14 -12.88
N GLN A 50 8.10 7.21 -12.41
CA GLN A 50 8.61 8.41 -11.75
C GLN A 50 8.66 9.61 -12.71
N GLU A 51 9.13 9.44 -13.93
CA GLU A 51 9.13 10.49 -14.95
C GLU A 51 7.72 11.05 -15.21
N ILE A 52 6.73 10.16 -15.32
CA ILE A 52 5.32 10.56 -15.48
C ILE A 52 4.81 11.36 -14.28
N ILE A 53 5.13 10.93 -13.08
CA ILE A 53 4.72 11.60 -11.84
C ILE A 53 5.38 12.96 -11.70
N GLU A 54 6.64 13.11 -12.09
CA GLU A 54 7.40 14.35 -12.00
C GLU A 54 6.79 15.48 -12.86
N ILE A 55 6.26 15.17 -14.03
CA ILE A 55 5.61 16.14 -14.92
C ILE A 55 4.14 16.38 -14.56
N ALA A 56 3.55 15.57 -13.70
CA ALA A 56 2.15 15.70 -13.30
C ALA A 56 1.92 16.99 -12.49
N GLN A 57 0.80 17.68 -12.74
CA GLN A 57 0.39 18.84 -11.95
C GLN A 57 -0.16 18.40 -10.58
N VAL A 58 -0.90 17.30 -10.55
CA VAL A 58 -1.48 16.71 -9.34
C VAL A 58 -1.37 15.20 -9.40
N VAL A 59 -1.00 14.60 -8.30
CA VAL A 59 -0.95 13.14 -8.11
C VAL A 59 -1.95 12.74 -7.04
N PHE A 60 -2.92 11.94 -7.40
CA PHE A 60 -3.83 11.32 -6.44
C PHE A 60 -3.30 9.95 -6.04
N VAL A 61 -3.15 9.76 -4.75
CA VAL A 61 -2.58 8.56 -4.15
C VAL A 61 -3.66 7.87 -3.32
N GLU A 62 -4.15 6.73 -3.78
CA GLU A 62 -4.98 5.89 -2.92
C GLU A 62 -4.07 5.12 -1.95
N ALA A 63 -4.26 5.31 -0.64
CA ALA A 63 -3.38 4.74 0.38
C ALA A 63 -3.23 3.21 0.24
N PRO A 64 -2.01 2.68 0.07
CA PRO A 64 -1.78 1.25 -0.07
C PRO A 64 -2.03 0.49 1.24
N SER A 65 -2.14 -0.82 1.16
CA SER A 65 -2.23 -1.65 2.37
C SER A 65 -0.90 -1.68 3.10
N VAL A 66 -0.93 -1.47 4.42
CA VAL A 66 0.24 -1.48 5.31
C VAL A 66 1.03 -2.80 5.23
N VAL A 67 0.33 -3.92 5.05
CA VAL A 67 0.95 -5.25 5.00
C VAL A 67 1.56 -5.62 3.64
N ASN A 68 1.24 -4.85 2.59
CA ASN A 68 1.69 -5.13 1.24
C ASN A 68 2.92 -4.29 0.89
N GLN A 69 3.99 -4.46 1.65
CA GLN A 69 5.29 -3.82 1.43
C GLN A 69 6.40 -4.69 2.01
N SER A 70 7.58 -4.65 1.40
CA SER A 70 8.78 -5.23 2.00
C SER A 70 9.18 -4.43 3.23
N ASN A 71 9.69 -5.12 4.24
CA ASN A 71 9.95 -4.57 5.57
C ASN A 71 11.00 -5.43 6.29
N PRO A 72 11.45 -5.08 7.51
CA PRO A 72 12.46 -5.86 8.24
C PRO A 72 12.08 -7.31 8.56
N PHE A 73 10.80 -7.68 8.47
CA PHE A 73 10.33 -9.03 8.81
C PHE A 73 10.13 -9.94 7.61
N TYR A 74 9.78 -9.37 6.44
CA TYR A 74 9.53 -10.15 5.22
C TYR A 74 9.65 -9.33 3.95
N HIS A 75 9.86 -10.03 2.84
CA HIS A 75 9.77 -9.46 1.49
C HIS A 75 8.48 -9.85 0.79
N VAL A 76 7.95 -8.91 0.03
CA VAL A 76 6.84 -9.14 -0.90
C VAL A 76 7.32 -9.11 -2.36
N HIS A 77 6.51 -9.63 -3.26
CA HIS A 77 6.82 -9.60 -4.69
C HIS A 77 6.73 -8.15 -5.21
N PRO A 78 7.74 -7.61 -5.94
CA PRO A 78 7.84 -6.18 -6.28
C PRO A 78 6.67 -5.61 -7.09
N ARG A 79 5.98 -6.44 -7.90
CA ARG A 79 4.83 -6.02 -8.71
C ARG A 79 3.49 -6.49 -8.16
N ARG A 80 3.49 -7.50 -7.32
CA ARG A 80 2.33 -8.09 -6.69
C ARG A 80 2.57 -8.10 -5.18
N ASN A 81 2.51 -6.93 -4.58
CA ASN A 81 2.88 -6.72 -3.18
C ASN A 81 1.94 -7.42 -2.18
N ASP A 82 0.82 -7.98 -2.65
CA ASP A 82 -0.02 -8.91 -1.88
C ASP A 82 0.62 -10.31 -1.72
N ARG A 83 1.64 -10.64 -2.56
CA ARG A 83 2.34 -11.92 -2.50
C ARG A 83 3.53 -11.85 -1.56
N PHE A 84 3.47 -12.67 -0.54
CA PHE A 84 4.60 -12.95 0.34
C PHE A 84 5.66 -13.78 -0.42
N VAL A 85 6.91 -13.37 -0.29
CA VAL A 85 8.05 -14.05 -0.94
C VAL A 85 8.85 -14.83 0.07
N THR A 86 9.31 -14.18 1.14
CA THR A 86 10.14 -14.83 2.16
C THR A 86 10.08 -14.13 3.50
N ALA A 87 10.17 -14.90 4.58
CA ALA A 87 10.41 -14.38 5.92
C ALA A 87 11.90 -14.05 6.10
N LEU A 88 12.19 -13.03 6.88
CA LEU A 88 13.55 -12.61 7.25
C LEU A 88 13.89 -13.01 8.70
N GLY A 89 15.16 -12.96 9.05
CA GLY A 89 15.67 -13.35 10.37
C GLY A 89 14.85 -12.81 11.54
N PRO A 90 14.56 -11.50 11.63
CA PRO A 90 13.79 -10.93 12.73
C PRO A 90 12.37 -11.53 12.89
N LEU A 91 11.74 -12.01 11.80
CA LEU A 91 10.46 -12.71 11.92
C LEU A 91 10.62 -14.08 12.57
N TYR A 92 11.66 -14.83 12.20
CA TYR A 92 11.97 -16.11 12.84
C TYR A 92 12.38 -15.95 14.30
N ASP A 93 13.06 -14.85 14.66
CA ASP A 93 13.39 -14.55 16.06
C ASP A 93 12.13 -14.33 16.91
N LEU A 94 11.12 -13.66 16.37
CA LEU A 94 9.82 -13.47 17.03
C LEU A 94 8.97 -14.76 17.04
N PHE A 95 9.04 -15.55 15.98
CA PHE A 95 8.21 -16.76 15.78
C PHE A 95 9.06 -18.00 15.46
N PRO A 96 9.93 -18.45 16.37
CA PRO A 96 10.96 -19.48 16.08
C PRO A 96 10.39 -20.86 15.73
N LYS A 97 9.13 -21.12 16.04
CA LYS A 97 8.44 -22.39 15.72
C LYS A 97 7.48 -22.27 14.53
N ALA A 98 7.42 -21.09 13.89
CA ALA A 98 6.50 -20.89 12.78
C ALA A 98 7.12 -21.40 11.48
N ASP A 99 6.29 -22.10 10.72
CA ASP A 99 6.59 -22.47 9.34
C ASP A 99 5.86 -21.50 8.40
N PHE A 100 6.59 -20.84 7.51
CA PHE A 100 6.05 -19.85 6.57
C PHE A 100 5.97 -20.38 5.14
N VAL A 101 6.33 -21.64 4.88
CA VAL A 101 6.41 -22.24 3.54
C VAL A 101 5.07 -22.15 2.78
N GLU A 102 3.95 -22.35 3.47
CA GLU A 102 2.63 -22.25 2.87
C GLU A 102 2.01 -20.84 2.84
N CYS A 103 2.76 -19.85 3.31
CA CYS A 103 2.31 -18.45 3.25
C CYS A 103 2.58 -17.87 1.86
N HIS A 104 1.57 -17.88 0.99
CA HIS A 104 1.70 -17.31 -0.36
C HIS A 104 1.30 -15.84 -0.46
N PHE A 105 0.53 -15.34 0.52
CA PHE A 105 0.02 -13.98 0.55
C PHE A 105 0.26 -13.33 1.91
N THR A 106 0.45 -12.03 1.91
CA THR A 106 0.62 -11.23 3.12
C THR A 106 -0.53 -11.42 4.10
N LYS A 107 -1.77 -11.51 3.60
CA LYS A 107 -2.95 -11.79 4.43
C LYS A 107 -2.83 -13.15 5.16
N HIS A 108 -2.34 -14.19 4.50
CA HIS A 108 -2.14 -15.50 5.13
C HIS A 108 -1.07 -15.44 6.22
N LEU A 109 0.06 -14.76 5.91
CA LEU A 109 1.12 -14.53 6.88
C LEU A 109 0.56 -13.86 8.14
N ILE A 110 -0.07 -12.71 7.98
CA ILE A 110 -0.60 -11.92 9.08
C ILE A 110 -1.59 -12.72 9.93
N THR A 111 -2.55 -13.41 9.29
CA THR A 111 -3.51 -14.28 10.01
C THR A 111 -2.78 -15.35 10.82
N LYS A 112 -1.74 -15.95 10.25
CA LYS A 112 -0.93 -16.97 10.93
C LYS A 112 -0.19 -16.40 12.15
N LEU A 113 0.44 -15.21 12.01
CA LEU A 113 1.14 -14.55 13.12
C LEU A 113 0.20 -14.28 14.30
N ILE A 114 -0.99 -13.73 14.03
CA ILE A 114 -2.00 -13.46 15.07
C ILE A 114 -2.45 -14.74 15.74
N THR A 115 -2.67 -15.80 14.97
CA THR A 115 -3.11 -17.11 15.51
C THR A 115 -2.04 -17.73 16.41
N ILE A 116 -0.76 -17.56 16.11
CA ILE A 116 0.34 -18.11 16.91
C ILE A 116 0.54 -17.29 18.19
N ASP A 117 0.64 -15.98 18.09
CA ASP A 117 0.86 -15.08 19.22
C ASP A 117 0.47 -13.64 18.84
N ALA A 118 -0.69 -13.19 19.28
CA ALA A 118 -1.22 -11.88 18.96
C ALA A 118 -0.34 -10.73 19.51
N ALA A 119 0.29 -10.91 20.67
CA ALA A 119 1.15 -9.88 21.26
C ALA A 119 2.44 -9.69 20.44
N ARG A 120 3.03 -10.77 19.94
CA ARG A 120 4.18 -10.68 19.04
C ARG A 120 3.79 -10.18 17.65
N ALA A 121 2.60 -10.52 17.17
CA ALA A 121 2.06 -9.98 15.93
C ALA A 121 1.88 -8.46 16.00
N ASP A 122 1.50 -7.90 17.16
CA ASP A 122 1.38 -6.45 17.37
C ASP A 122 2.75 -5.73 17.20
N ILE A 123 3.86 -6.34 17.60
CA ILE A 123 5.21 -5.81 17.35
C ILE A 123 5.46 -5.68 15.84
N VAL A 124 5.13 -6.73 15.07
CA VAL A 124 5.24 -6.70 13.61
C VAL A 124 4.38 -5.60 13.04
N PHE A 125 3.12 -5.46 13.49
CA PHE A 125 2.21 -4.43 13.01
C PHE A 125 2.70 -3.02 13.22
N ARG A 126 3.20 -2.69 14.40
CA ARG A 126 3.75 -1.36 14.69
C ARG A 126 4.90 -1.03 13.76
N THR A 127 5.81 -1.97 13.56
CA THR A 127 6.91 -1.78 12.62
C THR A 127 6.42 -1.57 11.19
N LEU A 128 5.40 -2.32 10.76
CA LEU A 128 4.79 -2.14 9.43
C LEU A 128 4.15 -0.76 9.28
N GLN A 129 3.52 -0.23 10.32
CA GLN A 129 2.93 1.10 10.33
C GLN A 129 4.02 2.18 10.20
N ASP A 130 5.08 2.07 10.98
CA ASP A 130 6.21 3.02 10.95
C ASP A 130 6.87 3.03 9.56
N GLU A 131 7.14 1.86 9.00
CA GLU A 131 7.69 1.72 7.64
C GLU A 131 6.75 2.30 6.57
N TRP A 132 5.44 2.08 6.70
CA TRP A 132 4.45 2.60 5.78
C TRP A 132 4.38 4.14 5.81
N VAL A 133 4.37 4.74 7.00
CA VAL A 133 4.43 6.20 7.17
C VAL A 133 5.71 6.75 6.58
N ARG A 134 6.85 6.11 6.86
CA ARG A 134 8.16 6.49 6.32
C ARG A 134 8.14 6.47 4.79
N ASN A 135 7.66 5.39 4.18
CA ASN A 135 7.63 5.24 2.73
C ASN A 135 6.72 6.28 2.06
N LEU A 136 5.53 6.53 2.61
CA LEU A 136 4.64 7.58 2.10
C LEU A 136 5.25 8.97 2.24
N THR A 137 5.97 9.24 3.32
CA THR A 137 6.66 10.53 3.55
C THR A 137 7.77 10.74 2.51
N ILE A 138 8.60 9.72 2.25
CA ILE A 138 9.65 9.76 1.23
C ILE A 138 9.04 10.01 -0.16
N MET A 139 7.99 9.28 -0.49
CA MET A 139 7.29 9.46 -1.77
C MET A 139 6.73 10.86 -1.94
N ARG A 140 6.04 11.38 -0.92
CA ARG A 140 5.51 12.74 -0.94
C ARG A 140 6.62 13.78 -1.15
N ALA A 141 7.74 13.63 -0.45
CA ALA A 141 8.89 14.52 -0.61
C ALA A 141 9.47 14.47 -2.04
N ARG A 142 9.58 13.27 -2.62
CA ARG A 142 10.05 13.06 -3.99
C ARG A 142 9.09 13.68 -5.01
N TRP A 143 7.79 13.56 -4.81
CA TRP A 143 6.76 14.06 -5.73
C TRP A 143 6.40 15.55 -5.50
N ARG A 144 7.21 16.28 -4.75
CA ARG A 144 7.17 17.75 -4.58
C ARG A 144 5.80 18.31 -4.22
N ALA A 145 5.17 17.77 -3.19
CA ALA A 145 3.95 18.29 -2.56
C ALA A 145 2.71 18.44 -3.48
N LYS A 146 2.72 17.90 -4.68
CA LYS A 146 1.56 17.86 -5.59
C LYS A 146 0.65 16.64 -5.34
N SER A 147 0.93 15.87 -4.30
CA SER A 147 0.21 14.63 -4.01
C SER A 147 -0.94 14.86 -3.03
N VAL A 148 -2.10 14.33 -3.38
CA VAL A 148 -3.26 14.21 -2.50
C VAL A 148 -3.39 12.75 -2.12
N VAL A 149 -3.19 12.44 -0.84
CA VAL A 149 -3.38 11.07 -0.33
C VAL A 149 -4.83 10.88 0.06
N HIS A 150 -5.49 9.92 -0.58
CA HIS A 150 -6.87 9.54 -0.27
C HIS A 150 -6.88 8.16 0.39
N GLY A 151 -7.42 8.10 1.61
CA GLY A 151 -7.63 6.86 2.34
C GLY A 151 -9.09 6.46 2.35
N TYR A 152 -9.41 5.24 1.94
CA TYR A 152 -10.72 4.66 2.13
C TYR A 152 -10.85 4.04 3.51
N LYS A 153 -11.79 4.53 4.31
CA LYS A 153 -12.31 3.77 5.44
C LYS A 153 -13.28 2.73 4.86
N LYS A 154 -12.83 1.48 4.70
CA LYS A 154 -13.76 0.40 4.35
C LYS A 154 -14.82 0.29 5.43
N PRO A 155 -16.12 0.19 5.07
CA PRO A 155 -17.12 -0.26 6.04
C PRO A 155 -16.70 -1.64 6.55
N GLN A 156 -16.76 -1.77 7.85
CA GLN A 156 -16.37 -2.96 8.60
C GLN A 156 -16.81 -4.28 7.96
N ALA A 157 -15.87 -5.08 7.53
CA ALA A 157 -16.10 -6.50 7.35
C ALA A 157 -14.87 -7.25 7.87
N SER A 158 -15.06 -7.91 8.96
CA SER A 158 -14.42 -9.10 9.45
C SER A 158 -13.21 -9.08 10.41
N HIS A 159 -12.52 -7.99 10.68
CA HIS A 159 -11.60 -7.93 11.83
C HIS A 159 -11.40 -6.48 12.29
N PRO A 160 -11.93 -6.09 13.47
CA PRO A 160 -11.74 -4.76 14.05
C PRO A 160 -10.27 -4.42 14.36
N GLU A 161 -9.41 -5.44 14.43
CA GLU A 161 -7.98 -5.30 14.72
C GLU A 161 -7.14 -4.77 13.54
N PHE A 162 -7.74 -4.65 12.35
CA PHE A 162 -7.08 -4.13 11.13
C PHE A 162 -7.55 -2.74 10.70
N GLU A 163 -8.31 -2.05 11.53
CA GLU A 163 -8.64 -0.65 11.28
C GLU A 163 -7.45 0.25 11.61
N PHE A 164 -6.70 0.61 10.58
CA PHE A 164 -5.71 1.67 10.69
C PHE A 164 -6.45 3.02 10.65
N PRO A 165 -6.21 3.91 11.61
CA PRO A 165 -6.80 5.24 11.59
C PRO A 165 -6.13 6.09 10.49
N VAL A 166 -6.68 6.00 9.28
CA VAL A 166 -6.24 6.83 8.15
C VAL A 166 -6.44 8.32 8.45
N ALA A 167 -7.39 8.65 9.33
CA ALA A 167 -7.64 10.01 9.76
C ALA A 167 -6.44 10.66 10.49
N ASP A 168 -5.69 9.89 11.27
CA ASP A 168 -4.51 10.40 11.99
C ASP A 168 -3.31 10.63 11.05
N LEU A 169 -3.30 9.97 9.90
CA LEU A 169 -2.24 10.10 8.91
C LEU A 169 -2.39 11.32 8.01
N ILE A 170 -3.62 11.77 7.77
CA ILE A 170 -3.86 13.02 7.02
C ILE A 170 -3.30 14.21 7.81
N GLY A 171 -3.37 14.19 9.14
CA GLY A 171 -2.78 15.19 10.03
C GLY A 171 -1.24 15.17 10.08
N VAL A 172 -0.62 14.02 9.88
CA VAL A 172 0.85 13.88 9.85
C VAL A 172 1.43 14.27 8.49
N LEU A 173 0.63 14.22 7.45
CA LEU A 173 1.03 14.53 6.07
C LEU A 173 0.62 15.96 5.62
N SER A 174 -0.11 16.70 6.44
CA SER A 174 -0.41 18.13 6.25
C SER A 174 0.69 19.00 6.84
#